data_d26e8b3dcae7ab1deaaaa139da4be8d2
#
_entry.id   d26e8b3dcae7ab1deaaaa139da4be8d2
#
_cell.length_a   1.000
_cell.length_b   1.000
_cell.length_c   1.000
_cell.angle_alpha   90.00
_cell.angle_beta   90.00
_cell.angle_gamma   90.00
#
_symmetry.space_group_name_H-M   'P 1'
#
loop_
_entity.id
_entity.type
_entity.pdbx_description
1 polymer ?
#
loop_
_entity_poly.entity_id
_entity_poly.type
_entity_poly.pdbx_seq_one_letter_code
_entity_poly.pdbx_strand_id
1 'polypeptide(L)'
;MAFSDFSLTVLGSRGSMAFGGEQCSRYGGDSSCYMVRAGEETVFLDSGTGICAAPSSYPKDPVVLLTHLHLDHIVGLGMFPALSNRELRVKIYVPFCRTREEAEGSLGRIYAPPFWPVRLTEYTSSPELLPLPDQLTLGALQIDAIPGNHPGGCMVFRLRYEGKSIVYVTDYEYEESSFERLVRFAEGADLLLFDAQYEDAELPAKHGFGHASAGQGIELMERSDAKRLLLIHHDPQSFDRVLAQRETLLTHKKVEYARTGQRIVL
;
A
#
# COMPACT_ATOMS: atom_id res chain seq x y z
N MET A 1 -13.28 -3.82 28.32
CA MET A 1 -13.37 -3.26 26.97
C MET A 1 -12.17 -3.81 26.21
N ALA A 2 -12.38 -4.65 25.20
CA ALA A 2 -11.30 -5.04 24.29
C ALA A 2 -10.85 -3.76 23.60
N PHE A 3 -9.57 -3.40 23.70
CA PHE A 3 -9.00 -2.31 22.91
C PHE A 3 -9.21 -2.70 21.46
N SER A 4 -9.99 -1.90 20.75
CA SER A 4 -10.17 -2.06 19.31
C SER A 4 -8.81 -1.88 18.67
N ASP A 5 -8.29 -2.94 18.05
CA ASP A 5 -6.96 -2.95 17.46
C ASP A 5 -7.04 -2.22 16.10
N PHE A 6 -6.70 -0.92 16.07
CA PHE A 6 -6.43 -0.24 14.82
C PHE A 6 -4.92 -0.20 14.61
N SER A 7 -4.44 -1.02 13.71
CA SER A 7 -3.01 -1.19 13.50
C SER A 7 -2.66 -1.42 12.04
N LEU A 8 -1.43 -1.04 11.67
CA LEU A 8 -0.82 -1.32 10.38
C LEU A 8 0.39 -2.24 10.59
N THR A 9 0.51 -3.27 9.75
CA THR A 9 1.70 -4.12 9.65
C THR A 9 2.29 -4.00 8.24
N VAL A 10 3.57 -3.69 8.15
CA VAL A 10 4.31 -3.66 6.89
C VAL A 10 4.67 -5.10 6.50
N LEU A 11 4.13 -5.59 5.40
CA LEU A 11 4.47 -6.90 4.84
C LEU A 11 5.54 -6.80 3.75
N GLY A 12 5.55 -5.68 3.02
CA GLY A 12 6.54 -5.33 2.02
C GLY A 12 6.50 -3.84 1.76
N SER A 13 7.65 -3.23 1.53
CA SER A 13 7.79 -1.79 1.30
C SER A 13 8.82 -1.44 0.23
N ARG A 14 9.28 -2.43 -0.54
CA ARG A 14 10.19 -2.22 -1.67
C ARG A 14 9.38 -1.74 -2.88
N GLY A 15 9.86 -0.71 -3.56
CA GLY A 15 9.25 -0.20 -4.78
C GLY A 15 9.77 -0.87 -6.04
N SER A 16 9.02 -0.79 -7.12
CA SER A 16 9.32 -1.22 -8.48
C SER A 16 9.68 -2.70 -8.65
N MET A 17 10.46 -3.29 -7.75
CA MET A 17 10.91 -4.68 -7.83
C MET A 17 11.28 -5.21 -6.46
N ALA A 18 10.81 -6.42 -6.12
CA ALA A 18 11.25 -7.14 -4.94
C ALA A 18 12.72 -7.59 -5.07
N PHE A 19 13.46 -7.53 -3.96
CA PHE A 19 14.87 -7.89 -3.92
C PHE A 19 15.16 -8.77 -2.70
N GLY A 20 15.80 -9.93 -2.91
CA GLY A 20 16.19 -10.85 -1.83
C GLY A 20 17.64 -10.66 -1.41
N GLY A 21 18.01 -11.31 -0.28
CA GLY A 21 19.38 -11.40 0.19
C GLY A 21 19.65 -10.65 1.49
N GLU A 22 20.83 -10.88 2.08
CA GLU A 22 21.23 -10.32 3.38
C GLU A 22 21.21 -8.79 3.40
N GLN A 23 21.48 -8.16 2.26
CA GLN A 23 21.47 -6.70 2.11
C GLN A 23 20.09 -6.05 2.27
N CYS A 24 19.01 -6.84 2.35
CA CYS A 24 17.64 -6.36 2.57
C CYS A 24 17.05 -6.86 3.91
N SER A 25 17.87 -7.42 4.81
CA SER A 25 17.37 -8.08 6.03
C SER A 25 16.77 -7.13 7.05
N ARG A 26 17.18 -5.86 7.06
CA ARG A 26 16.73 -4.85 8.03
C ARG A 26 15.45 -4.12 7.59
N TYR A 27 15.38 -3.67 6.33
CA TYR A 27 14.22 -2.92 5.82
C TYR A 27 13.26 -3.80 5.02
N GLY A 28 13.70 -5.00 4.65
CA GLY A 28 12.93 -5.93 3.86
C GLY A 28 13.17 -5.80 2.36
N GLY A 29 12.88 -6.87 1.62
CA GLY A 29 13.03 -6.92 0.18
C GLY A 29 11.72 -7.14 -0.57
N ASP A 30 10.63 -7.40 0.14
CA ASP A 30 9.32 -7.63 -0.46
C ASP A 30 8.68 -6.34 -0.95
N SER A 31 7.99 -6.42 -2.10
CA SER A 31 7.32 -5.27 -2.70
C SER A 31 5.99 -4.95 -2.00
N SER A 32 5.45 -3.78 -2.32
CA SER A 32 4.39 -3.06 -1.62
C SER A 32 3.21 -3.91 -1.18
N CYS A 33 3.08 -4.11 0.14
CA CYS A 33 1.91 -4.70 0.77
C CYS A 33 1.83 -4.29 2.25
N TYR A 34 0.69 -3.76 2.67
CA TYR A 34 0.47 -3.34 4.06
C TYR A 34 -0.84 -3.92 4.56
N MET A 35 -0.82 -4.56 5.73
CA MET A 35 -2.02 -5.11 6.36
C MET A 35 -2.52 -4.15 7.44
N VAL A 36 -3.75 -3.68 7.29
CA VAL A 36 -4.47 -2.87 8.27
C VAL A 36 -5.50 -3.74 8.98
N ARG A 37 -5.49 -3.71 10.31
CA ARG A 37 -6.53 -4.31 11.16
C ARG A 37 -7.33 -3.23 11.86
N ALA A 38 -8.66 -3.33 11.78
CA ALA A 38 -9.60 -2.42 12.42
C ALA A 38 -10.73 -3.24 13.09
N GLY A 39 -10.54 -3.58 14.36
CA GLY A 39 -11.37 -4.56 15.04
C GLY A 39 -11.28 -5.94 14.36
N GLU A 40 -12.41 -6.44 13.84
CA GLU A 40 -12.46 -7.71 13.12
C GLU A 40 -12.14 -7.58 11.61
N GLU A 41 -12.15 -6.35 11.07
CA GLU A 41 -11.88 -6.10 9.66
C GLU A 41 -10.38 -6.19 9.37
N THR A 42 -10.02 -6.79 8.24
CA THR A 42 -8.64 -6.84 7.75
C THR A 42 -8.61 -6.37 6.31
N VAL A 43 -7.81 -5.34 6.06
CA VAL A 43 -7.62 -4.74 4.74
C VAL A 43 -6.16 -4.80 4.36
N PHE A 44 -5.87 -5.26 3.14
CA PHE A 44 -4.56 -5.19 2.53
C PHE A 44 -4.52 -4.00 1.58
N LEU A 45 -3.52 -3.16 1.73
CA LEU A 45 -3.20 -2.08 0.80
C LEU A 45 -2.11 -2.62 -0.12
N ASP A 46 -2.47 -2.82 -1.37
CA ASP A 46 -1.72 -3.52 -2.40
C ASP A 46 -1.38 -5.00 -2.09
N SER A 47 -0.89 -5.71 -3.08
CA SER A 47 -0.62 -7.15 -3.07
C SER A 47 0.68 -7.49 -3.81
N GLY A 48 1.73 -6.70 -3.56
CA GLY A 48 3.09 -7.05 -3.96
C GLY A 48 3.55 -8.34 -3.29
N THR A 49 4.83 -8.70 -3.43
CA THR A 49 5.34 -9.98 -2.88
C THR A 49 5.14 -10.11 -1.38
N GLY A 50 5.05 -8.98 -0.64
CA GLY A 50 4.79 -8.98 0.80
C GLY A 50 3.52 -9.71 1.22
N ILE A 51 2.49 -9.79 0.34
CA ILE A 51 1.24 -10.49 0.67
C ILE A 51 1.43 -12.00 0.89
N CYS A 52 2.51 -12.58 0.37
CA CYS A 52 2.84 -13.99 0.59
C CYS A 52 3.08 -14.33 2.07
N ALA A 53 3.46 -13.34 2.89
CA ALA A 53 3.65 -13.47 4.34
C ALA A 53 2.37 -13.22 5.15
N ALA A 54 1.24 -12.94 4.48
CA ALA A 54 -0.03 -12.70 5.15
C ALA A 54 -0.56 -13.95 5.86
N PRO A 55 -1.35 -13.80 6.94
CA PRO A 55 -2.04 -14.93 7.57
C PRO A 55 -2.94 -15.69 6.58
N SER A 56 -3.22 -16.96 6.89
CA SER A 56 -4.15 -17.79 6.11
C SER A 56 -5.58 -17.80 6.64
N SER A 57 -5.83 -17.19 7.82
CA SER A 57 -7.14 -17.14 8.47
C SER A 57 -7.39 -15.76 9.09
N TYR A 58 -8.65 -15.34 9.10
CA TYR A 58 -9.09 -14.02 9.54
C TYR A 58 -10.43 -14.14 10.29
N PRO A 59 -10.75 -13.20 11.21
CA PRO A 59 -12.05 -13.16 11.86
C PRO A 59 -13.22 -12.96 10.89
N LYS A 60 -12.98 -12.17 9.84
CA LYS A 60 -13.88 -11.90 8.71
C LYS A 60 -13.14 -12.02 7.38
N ASP A 61 -13.90 -12.05 6.29
CA ASP A 61 -13.37 -12.08 4.94
C ASP A 61 -12.42 -10.90 4.69
N PRO A 62 -11.16 -11.15 4.31
CA PRO A 62 -10.20 -10.08 4.09
C PRO A 62 -10.48 -9.35 2.78
N VAL A 63 -10.14 -8.07 2.76
CA VAL A 63 -10.28 -7.17 1.62
C VAL A 63 -8.90 -6.76 1.11
N VAL A 64 -8.71 -6.75 -0.20
CA VAL A 64 -7.52 -6.19 -0.87
C VAL A 64 -7.96 -4.93 -1.62
N LEU A 65 -7.31 -3.81 -1.34
CA LEU A 65 -7.46 -2.56 -2.08
C LEU A 65 -6.22 -2.34 -2.93
N LEU A 66 -6.35 -2.35 -4.22
CA LEU A 66 -5.26 -2.06 -5.13
C LEU A 66 -5.22 -0.56 -5.43
N THR A 67 -4.05 0.05 -5.31
CA THR A 67 -3.85 1.45 -5.70
C THR A 67 -3.78 1.60 -7.21
N HIS A 68 -3.08 0.68 -7.87
CA HIS A 68 -2.94 0.57 -9.32
C HIS A 68 -2.44 -0.84 -9.70
N LEU A 69 -2.17 -1.07 -11.00
CA LEU A 69 -1.88 -2.40 -11.52
C LEU A 69 -0.42 -2.58 -11.98
N HIS A 70 0.53 -1.78 -11.50
CA HIS A 70 1.95 -2.07 -11.71
C HIS A 70 2.33 -3.38 -11.00
N LEU A 71 3.29 -4.10 -11.56
CA LEU A 71 3.57 -5.48 -11.13
C LEU A 71 3.99 -5.60 -9.68
N ASP A 72 4.76 -4.66 -9.17
CA ASP A 72 5.22 -4.63 -7.78
C ASP A 72 4.10 -4.43 -6.74
N HIS A 73 2.90 -4.00 -7.20
CA HIS A 73 1.70 -3.87 -6.38
C HIS A 73 0.72 -5.04 -6.51
N ILE A 74 0.90 -5.91 -7.50
CA ILE A 74 -0.04 -7.00 -7.73
C ILE A 74 0.62 -8.38 -7.80
N VAL A 75 1.93 -8.50 -8.05
CA VAL A 75 2.59 -9.77 -8.40
C VAL A 75 2.45 -10.87 -7.36
N GLY A 76 2.27 -10.53 -6.08
CA GLY A 76 2.08 -11.49 -5.00
C GLY A 76 0.64 -12.02 -4.88
N LEU A 77 -0.33 -11.38 -5.52
CA LEU A 77 -1.76 -11.69 -5.32
C LEU A 77 -2.09 -13.17 -5.52
N GLY A 78 -1.57 -13.79 -6.57
CA GLY A 78 -1.80 -15.21 -6.83
C GLY A 78 -1.21 -16.17 -5.77
N MET A 79 -0.33 -15.67 -4.91
CA MET A 79 0.26 -16.41 -3.78
C MET A 79 -0.32 -16.00 -2.42
N PHE A 80 -1.35 -15.16 -2.41
CA PHE A 80 -2.03 -14.74 -1.17
C PHE A 80 -2.63 -15.97 -0.45
N PRO A 81 -2.19 -16.30 0.78
CA PRO A 81 -2.61 -17.53 1.46
C PRO A 81 -4.14 -17.68 1.62
N ALA A 82 -4.85 -16.57 1.79
CA ALA A 82 -6.31 -16.56 1.93
C ALA A 82 -7.04 -17.08 0.69
N LEU A 83 -6.45 -16.99 -0.51
CA LEU A 83 -7.08 -17.49 -1.74
C LEU A 83 -7.25 -19.00 -1.75
N SER A 84 -6.44 -19.72 -0.98
CA SER A 84 -6.53 -21.19 -0.84
C SER A 84 -7.46 -21.63 0.29
N ASN A 85 -8.03 -20.69 1.06
CA ASN A 85 -8.94 -21.01 2.17
C ASN A 85 -10.40 -20.96 1.70
N ARG A 86 -11.06 -22.13 1.63
CA ARG A 86 -12.46 -22.27 1.18
C ARG A 86 -13.51 -21.62 2.08
N GLU A 87 -13.14 -21.31 3.32
CA GLU A 87 -14.03 -20.68 4.31
C GLU A 87 -14.09 -19.16 4.15
N LEU A 88 -13.19 -18.58 3.37
CA LEU A 88 -13.09 -17.15 3.13
C LEU A 88 -13.70 -16.76 1.77
N ARG A 89 -14.14 -15.50 1.71
CA ARG A 89 -14.56 -14.81 0.47
C ARG A 89 -13.73 -13.54 0.34
N VAL A 90 -12.57 -13.67 -0.31
CA VAL A 90 -11.65 -12.54 -0.51
C VAL A 90 -12.27 -11.55 -1.49
N LYS A 91 -12.36 -10.28 -1.10
CA LYS A 91 -12.77 -9.19 -2.01
C LYS A 91 -11.55 -8.41 -2.45
N ILE A 92 -11.41 -8.22 -3.76
CA ILE A 92 -10.30 -7.49 -4.37
C ILE A 92 -10.89 -6.31 -5.13
N TYR A 93 -10.63 -5.09 -4.64
CA TYR A 93 -11.07 -3.86 -5.29
C TYR A 93 -10.01 -3.38 -6.27
N VAL A 94 -10.41 -3.28 -7.53
CA VAL A 94 -9.54 -2.92 -8.66
C VAL A 94 -9.84 -1.48 -9.06
N PRO A 95 -8.84 -0.60 -9.09
CA PRO A 95 -9.03 0.80 -9.46
C PRO A 95 -9.28 0.97 -10.96
N PHE A 96 -9.81 2.13 -11.34
CA PHE A 96 -10.03 2.55 -12.74
C PHE A 96 -10.93 1.62 -13.56
N CYS A 97 -11.74 0.79 -12.88
CA CYS A 97 -12.76 -0.07 -13.46
C CYS A 97 -14.15 0.44 -13.07
N ARG A 98 -15.14 0.26 -13.93
CA ARG A 98 -16.53 0.66 -13.68
C ARG A 98 -17.44 -0.55 -13.44
N THR A 99 -17.04 -1.70 -13.96
CA THR A 99 -17.82 -2.95 -13.85
C THR A 99 -16.95 -4.09 -13.33
N ARG A 100 -17.62 -5.14 -12.88
CA ARG A 100 -16.95 -6.37 -12.44
C ARG A 100 -16.16 -7.01 -13.58
N GLU A 101 -16.72 -7.03 -14.79
CA GLU A 101 -16.09 -7.58 -15.98
C GLU A 101 -14.80 -6.83 -16.34
N GLU A 102 -14.78 -5.50 -16.17
CA GLU A 102 -13.56 -4.71 -16.37
C GLU A 102 -12.49 -5.05 -15.30
N ALA A 103 -12.89 -5.20 -14.03
CA ALA A 103 -11.99 -5.58 -12.96
C ALA A 103 -11.40 -6.98 -13.17
N GLU A 104 -12.25 -7.96 -13.53
CA GLU A 104 -11.82 -9.31 -13.86
C GLU A 104 -10.93 -9.35 -15.11
N GLY A 105 -11.26 -8.57 -16.14
CA GLY A 105 -10.48 -8.47 -17.38
C GLY A 105 -9.11 -7.82 -17.16
N SER A 106 -8.98 -6.85 -16.26
CA SER A 106 -7.73 -6.17 -15.97
C SER A 106 -6.72 -7.11 -15.32
N LEU A 107 -7.08 -7.77 -14.23
CA LEU A 107 -6.21 -8.74 -13.55
C LEU A 107 -6.07 -10.06 -14.34
N GLY A 108 -7.10 -10.45 -15.07
CA GLY A 108 -7.11 -11.66 -15.90
C GLY A 108 -6.07 -11.64 -17.04
N ARG A 109 -5.50 -10.48 -17.38
CA ARG A 109 -4.38 -10.41 -18.33
C ARG A 109 -3.10 -10.99 -17.75
N ILE A 110 -2.91 -10.89 -16.43
CA ILE A 110 -1.72 -11.38 -15.72
C ILE A 110 -2.01 -12.74 -15.07
N TYR A 111 -3.15 -12.87 -14.40
CA TYR A 111 -3.56 -14.07 -13.67
C TYR A 111 -4.39 -15.01 -14.52
N ALA A 112 -3.80 -15.47 -15.61
CA ALA A 112 -4.32 -16.52 -16.50
C ALA A 112 -3.16 -17.10 -17.33
N PRO A 113 -3.31 -18.31 -17.90
CA PRO A 113 -2.34 -18.83 -18.86
C PRO A 113 -2.13 -17.87 -20.05
N PRO A 114 -0.88 -17.69 -20.53
CA PRO A 114 0.33 -18.42 -20.13
C PRO A 114 1.11 -17.80 -18.97
N PHE A 115 0.69 -16.65 -18.40
CA PHE A 115 1.45 -15.92 -17.38
C PHE A 115 1.24 -16.48 -15.97
N TRP A 116 0.06 -17.05 -15.70
CA TRP A 116 -0.28 -17.66 -14.42
C TRP A 116 -1.03 -18.98 -14.67
N PRO A 117 -0.81 -20.03 -13.85
CA PRO A 117 -1.35 -21.37 -14.15
C PRO A 117 -2.87 -21.46 -14.09
N VAL A 118 -3.51 -20.66 -13.24
CA VAL A 118 -4.98 -20.66 -13.02
C VAL A 118 -5.51 -19.24 -12.98
N ARG A 119 -6.79 -19.03 -13.25
CA ARG A 119 -7.43 -17.72 -13.09
C ARG A 119 -7.67 -17.43 -11.61
N LEU A 120 -7.66 -16.13 -11.22
CA LEU A 120 -7.98 -15.76 -9.83
C LEU A 120 -9.33 -16.29 -9.38
N THR A 121 -10.33 -16.28 -10.26
CA THR A 121 -11.68 -16.78 -9.99
C THR A 121 -11.77 -18.30 -9.78
N GLU A 122 -10.70 -19.04 -10.10
CA GLU A 122 -10.63 -20.51 -9.94
C GLU A 122 -10.03 -20.94 -8.58
N TYR A 123 -9.58 -19.98 -7.76
CA TYR A 123 -9.11 -20.29 -6.41
C TYR A 123 -10.23 -20.73 -5.47
N THR A 124 -9.92 -21.54 -4.48
CA THR A 124 -10.92 -22.18 -3.60
C THR A 124 -11.72 -21.21 -2.74
N SER A 125 -11.16 -20.02 -2.44
CA SER A 125 -11.87 -18.92 -1.77
C SER A 125 -12.92 -18.24 -2.68
N SER A 126 -12.91 -18.54 -3.99
CA SER A 126 -13.77 -17.89 -4.99
C SER A 126 -13.74 -16.35 -4.85
N PRO A 127 -12.57 -15.71 -5.03
CA PRO A 127 -12.43 -14.29 -4.81
C PRO A 127 -13.33 -13.46 -5.73
N GLU A 128 -13.84 -12.35 -5.17
CA GLU A 128 -14.64 -11.39 -5.91
C GLU A 128 -13.76 -10.23 -6.35
N LEU A 129 -13.65 -10.00 -7.65
CA LEU A 129 -12.97 -8.84 -8.23
C LEU A 129 -14.02 -7.75 -8.48
N LEU A 130 -13.86 -6.61 -7.85
CA LEU A 130 -14.87 -5.56 -7.80
C LEU A 130 -14.25 -4.22 -8.24
N PRO A 131 -15.00 -3.34 -8.90
CA PRO A 131 -14.54 -1.98 -9.14
C PRO A 131 -14.36 -1.26 -7.79
N LEU A 132 -13.29 -0.47 -7.68
CA LEU A 132 -13.02 0.32 -6.49
C LEU A 132 -13.96 1.54 -6.44
N PRO A 133 -14.80 1.69 -5.39
CA PRO A 133 -15.60 2.91 -5.21
C PRO A 133 -14.77 4.03 -4.59
N ASP A 134 -15.24 5.29 -4.74
CA ASP A 134 -14.63 6.44 -4.06
C ASP A 134 -14.74 6.36 -2.53
N GLN A 135 -15.74 5.65 -2.04
CA GLN A 135 -15.98 5.42 -0.60
C GLN A 135 -16.41 3.98 -0.36
N LEU A 136 -15.80 3.36 0.64
CA LEU A 136 -16.12 2.00 1.07
C LEU A 136 -16.27 1.96 2.60
N THR A 137 -17.26 1.23 3.10
CA THR A 137 -17.46 1.00 4.54
C THR A 137 -17.43 -0.50 4.82
N LEU A 138 -16.58 -0.90 5.78
CA LEU A 138 -16.44 -2.27 6.27
C LEU A 138 -16.66 -2.24 7.79
N GLY A 139 -17.84 -2.64 8.25
CA GLY A 139 -18.20 -2.49 9.66
C GLY A 139 -18.08 -1.02 10.11
N ALA A 140 -17.21 -0.73 11.09
CA ALA A 140 -16.92 0.63 11.56
C ALA A 140 -15.75 1.31 10.79
N LEU A 141 -15.03 0.56 9.95
CA LEU A 141 -13.94 1.10 9.16
C LEU A 141 -14.49 1.83 7.93
N GLN A 142 -14.14 3.11 7.79
CA GLN A 142 -14.46 3.94 6.63
C GLN A 142 -13.20 4.15 5.79
N ILE A 143 -13.34 4.03 4.48
CA ILE A 143 -12.25 4.16 3.52
C ILE A 143 -12.68 5.12 2.43
N ASP A 144 -11.91 6.18 2.23
CA ASP A 144 -12.05 7.09 1.10
C ASP A 144 -10.88 6.90 0.14
N ALA A 145 -11.15 7.09 -1.14
CA ALA A 145 -10.16 6.99 -2.21
C ALA A 145 -10.19 8.25 -3.08
N ILE A 146 -9.01 8.78 -3.38
CA ILE A 146 -8.82 9.86 -4.36
C ILE A 146 -7.72 9.50 -5.36
N PRO A 147 -7.75 10.04 -6.60
CA PRO A 147 -6.66 9.83 -7.53
C PRO A 147 -5.40 10.59 -7.08
N GLY A 148 -4.26 9.91 -7.12
CA GLY A 148 -2.90 10.44 -7.04
C GLY A 148 -2.33 10.79 -8.41
N ASN A 149 -1.15 11.39 -8.43
CA ASN A 149 -0.43 11.71 -9.67
C ASN A 149 0.68 10.68 -9.92
N HIS A 150 0.44 9.78 -10.86
CA HIS A 150 1.36 8.70 -11.24
C HIS A 150 1.09 8.26 -12.68
N PRO A 151 2.12 7.87 -13.47
CA PRO A 151 1.93 7.32 -14.82
C PRO A 151 1.00 6.10 -14.81
N GLY A 152 -0.07 6.15 -15.60
CA GLY A 152 -1.11 5.12 -15.61
C GLY A 152 -2.20 5.28 -14.54
N GLY A 153 -2.04 6.23 -13.61
CA GLY A 153 -2.93 6.48 -12.48
C GLY A 153 -2.59 5.65 -11.25
N CYS A 154 -2.82 6.22 -10.08
CA CYS A 154 -2.70 5.57 -8.77
C CYS A 154 -3.78 6.11 -7.84
N MET A 155 -4.30 5.31 -6.93
CA MET A 155 -5.25 5.74 -5.91
C MET A 155 -4.55 5.96 -4.58
N VAL A 156 -4.96 7.01 -3.87
CA VAL A 156 -4.56 7.30 -2.50
C VAL A 156 -5.72 6.94 -1.59
N PHE A 157 -5.45 6.25 -0.48
CA PHE A 157 -6.47 5.81 0.47
C PHE A 157 -6.38 6.55 1.80
N ARG A 158 -7.54 6.89 2.38
CA ARG A 158 -7.66 7.28 3.78
C ARG A 158 -8.58 6.30 4.50
N LEU A 159 -8.05 5.62 5.51
CA LEU A 159 -8.77 4.67 6.35
C LEU A 159 -9.05 5.32 7.71
N ARG A 160 -10.31 5.34 8.13
CA ARG A 160 -10.74 5.92 9.42
C ARG A 160 -11.42 4.88 10.28
N TYR A 161 -10.97 4.76 11.52
CA TYR A 161 -11.56 3.86 12.51
C TYR A 161 -11.45 4.46 13.92
N GLU A 162 -12.57 4.55 14.64
CA GLU A 162 -12.65 5.06 16.02
C GLU A 162 -11.89 6.39 16.26
N GLY A 163 -12.07 7.35 15.36
CA GLY A 163 -11.46 8.68 15.46
C GLY A 163 -9.99 8.74 15.10
N LYS A 164 -9.37 7.64 14.67
CA LYS A 164 -8.01 7.55 14.15
C LYS A 164 -8.00 7.40 12.65
N SER A 165 -6.91 7.79 12.00
CA SER A 165 -6.80 7.62 10.55
C SER A 165 -5.39 7.27 10.07
N ILE A 166 -5.36 6.46 9.01
CA ILE A 166 -4.18 6.14 8.22
C ILE A 166 -4.39 6.71 6.82
N VAL A 167 -3.39 7.39 6.27
CA VAL A 167 -3.38 7.81 4.86
C VAL A 167 -2.25 7.08 4.14
N TYR A 168 -2.57 6.44 3.02
CA TYR A 168 -1.64 5.66 2.21
C TYR A 168 -1.44 6.33 0.86
N VAL A 169 -0.23 6.83 0.63
CA VAL A 169 0.23 7.52 -0.57
C VAL A 169 1.45 6.78 -1.08
N THR A 170 1.26 5.89 -2.01
CA THR A 170 2.34 5.22 -2.75
C THR A 170 2.37 5.76 -4.18
N ASP A 171 3.49 5.61 -4.87
CA ASP A 171 3.61 5.91 -6.30
C ASP A 171 3.02 7.29 -6.64
N TYR A 172 3.72 8.30 -6.17
CA TYR A 172 3.28 9.68 -6.27
C TYR A 172 4.38 10.57 -6.83
N GLU A 173 4.11 11.24 -7.92
CA GLU A 173 4.98 12.30 -8.45
C GLU A 173 4.40 13.66 -8.13
N TYR A 174 5.25 14.56 -7.64
CA TYR A 174 4.82 15.89 -7.25
C TYR A 174 4.27 16.69 -8.45
N GLU A 175 3.07 17.24 -8.26
CA GLU A 175 2.43 18.24 -9.11
C GLU A 175 1.62 19.15 -8.19
N GLU A 176 1.77 20.46 -8.31
CA GLU A 176 1.26 21.48 -7.37
C GLU A 176 -0.23 21.28 -7.02
N SER A 177 -1.10 21.19 -8.03
CA SER A 177 -2.54 21.10 -7.80
C SER A 177 -2.96 19.77 -7.17
N SER A 178 -2.27 18.70 -7.52
CA SER A 178 -2.43 17.37 -6.94
C SER A 178 -1.92 17.33 -5.50
N PHE A 179 -0.80 17.98 -5.21
CA PHE A 179 -0.23 18.05 -3.87
C PHE A 179 -1.11 18.83 -2.90
N GLU A 180 -1.68 19.97 -3.34
CA GLU A 180 -2.64 20.74 -2.54
C GLU A 180 -3.89 19.91 -2.19
N ARG A 181 -4.37 19.09 -3.11
CA ARG A 181 -5.48 18.16 -2.83
C ARG A 181 -5.07 17.09 -1.82
N LEU A 182 -3.83 16.59 -1.94
CA LEU A 182 -3.27 15.57 -1.05
C LEU A 182 -3.09 16.12 0.37
N VAL A 183 -2.62 17.37 0.54
CA VAL A 183 -2.52 18.04 1.85
C VAL A 183 -3.87 18.04 2.56
N ARG A 184 -4.95 18.46 1.87
CA ARG A 184 -6.31 18.45 2.44
C ARG A 184 -6.80 17.03 2.76
N PHE A 185 -6.48 16.07 1.91
CA PHE A 185 -6.89 14.67 2.10
C PHE A 185 -6.16 14.00 3.28
N ALA A 186 -4.92 14.40 3.55
CA ALA A 186 -4.10 13.88 4.65
C ALA A 186 -4.28 14.64 5.98
N GLU A 187 -5.11 15.69 6.01
CA GLU A 187 -5.25 16.58 7.17
C GLU A 187 -5.49 15.80 8.47
N GLY A 188 -4.63 16.04 9.47
CA GLY A 188 -4.71 15.47 10.81
C GLY A 188 -4.52 13.95 10.88
N ALA A 189 -3.98 13.29 9.87
CA ALA A 189 -3.78 11.85 9.87
C ALA A 189 -2.91 11.40 11.06
N ASP A 190 -3.29 10.31 11.74
CA ASP A 190 -2.49 9.74 12.82
C ASP A 190 -1.24 9.05 12.26
N LEU A 191 -1.35 8.46 11.07
CA LEU A 191 -0.24 7.85 10.35
C LEU A 191 -0.36 8.17 8.85
N LEU A 192 0.68 8.76 8.30
CA LEU A 192 0.86 8.98 6.86
C LEU A 192 1.93 7.99 6.36
N LEU A 193 1.60 7.22 5.34
CA LEU A 193 2.55 6.44 4.55
C LEU A 193 2.80 7.21 3.26
N PHE A 194 4.06 7.45 2.91
CA PHE A 194 4.39 8.25 1.73
C PHE A 194 5.57 7.67 0.95
N ASP A 195 5.43 7.66 -0.38
CA ASP A 195 6.49 7.27 -1.33
C ASP A 195 7.78 8.07 -1.09
N ALA A 196 8.88 7.36 -0.92
CA ALA A 196 10.20 7.95 -0.73
C ALA A 196 11.26 7.15 -1.50
N GLN A 197 10.96 6.85 -2.76
CA GLN A 197 11.85 6.06 -3.62
C GLN A 197 13.16 6.80 -3.86
N TYR A 198 13.11 8.11 -4.09
CA TYR A 198 14.24 8.92 -4.50
C TYR A 198 14.74 9.87 -3.41
N GLU A 199 15.96 10.36 -3.57
CA GLU A 199 16.48 11.54 -2.86
C GLU A 199 16.00 12.81 -3.58
N ASP A 200 15.89 13.92 -2.86
CA ASP A 200 15.50 15.22 -3.43
C ASP A 200 16.38 15.62 -4.62
N ALA A 201 17.69 15.34 -4.52
CA ALA A 201 18.65 15.63 -5.58
C ALA A 201 18.46 14.78 -6.86
N GLU A 202 17.79 13.65 -6.77
CA GLU A 202 17.53 12.75 -7.91
C GLU A 202 16.27 13.16 -8.68
N LEU A 203 15.32 13.84 -8.05
CA LEU A 203 14.00 14.15 -8.63
C LEU A 203 14.06 14.80 -10.03
N PRO A 204 14.95 15.80 -10.29
CA PRO A 204 14.98 16.40 -11.62
C PRO A 204 15.32 15.41 -12.75
N ALA A 205 16.16 14.42 -12.47
CA ALA A 205 16.54 13.37 -13.42
C ALA A 205 15.53 12.22 -13.51
N LYS A 206 14.60 12.16 -12.55
CA LYS A 206 13.58 11.11 -12.41
C LYS A 206 12.16 11.60 -12.72
N HIS A 207 12.03 12.80 -13.28
CA HIS A 207 10.73 13.32 -13.70
C HIS A 207 10.04 12.41 -14.71
N GLY A 208 8.74 12.13 -14.47
CA GLY A 208 7.93 11.23 -15.29
C GLY A 208 8.03 9.75 -14.89
N PHE A 209 8.83 9.40 -13.86
CA PHE A 209 8.86 8.03 -13.32
C PHE A 209 7.77 7.77 -12.27
N GLY A 210 7.12 8.82 -11.76
CA GLY A 210 5.95 8.68 -10.90
C GLY A 210 6.24 8.52 -9.42
N HIS A 211 7.42 8.95 -8.92
CA HIS A 211 7.81 8.75 -7.53
C HIS A 211 8.31 10.02 -6.86
N ALA A 212 8.34 9.97 -5.52
CA ALA A 212 8.64 11.09 -4.65
C ALA A 212 9.91 10.86 -3.80
N SER A 213 10.17 11.82 -2.91
CA SER A 213 11.28 11.79 -1.98
C SER A 213 10.85 11.91 -0.53
N ALA A 214 11.77 11.60 0.39
CA ALA A 214 11.56 11.79 1.83
C ALA A 214 11.28 13.27 2.18
N GLY A 215 11.93 14.23 1.49
CA GLY A 215 11.69 15.66 1.69
C GLY A 215 10.25 16.06 1.38
N GLN A 216 9.72 15.60 0.26
CA GLN A 216 8.32 15.82 -0.13
C GLN A 216 7.33 15.16 0.85
N GLY A 217 7.67 13.98 1.38
CA GLY A 217 6.87 13.33 2.43
C GLY A 217 6.84 14.13 3.73
N ILE A 218 7.96 14.71 4.14
CA ILE A 218 8.07 15.59 5.31
C ILE A 218 7.25 16.87 5.09
N GLU A 219 7.34 17.49 3.91
CA GLU A 219 6.54 18.66 3.57
C GLU A 219 5.03 18.34 3.64
N LEU A 220 4.60 17.19 3.10
CA LEU A 220 3.20 16.76 3.21
C LEU A 220 2.77 16.57 4.66
N MET A 221 3.60 15.91 5.49
CA MET A 221 3.31 15.71 6.91
C MET A 221 3.13 17.04 7.65
N GLU A 222 4.03 18.00 7.42
CA GLU A 222 3.99 19.32 8.08
C GLU A 222 2.77 20.14 7.64
N ARG A 223 2.48 20.18 6.34
CA ARG A 223 1.38 20.96 5.78
C ARG A 223 -0.01 20.37 6.10
N SER A 224 -0.09 19.06 6.27
CA SER A 224 -1.34 18.37 6.63
C SER A 224 -1.54 18.19 8.13
N ASP A 225 -0.57 18.60 8.96
CA ASP A 225 -0.56 18.32 10.42
C ASP A 225 -0.70 16.82 10.74
N ALA A 226 -0.16 15.96 9.88
CA ALA A 226 -0.12 14.52 10.13
C ALA A 226 0.84 14.20 11.28
N LYS A 227 0.47 13.25 12.15
CA LYS A 227 1.16 13.06 13.43
C LYS A 227 2.43 12.21 13.33
N ARG A 228 2.50 11.32 12.34
CA ARG A 228 3.61 10.39 12.11
C ARG A 228 3.72 10.08 10.62
N LEU A 229 4.95 9.99 10.11
CA LEU A 229 5.25 9.66 8.72
C LEU A 229 6.06 8.37 8.65
N LEU A 230 5.58 7.42 7.86
CA LEU A 230 6.28 6.22 7.46
C LEU A 230 6.68 6.36 5.99
N LEU A 231 7.97 6.47 5.72
CA LEU A 231 8.54 6.51 4.38
C LEU A 231 8.55 5.11 3.80
N ILE A 232 7.92 4.94 2.65
CA ILE A 232 7.66 3.66 2.01
C ILE A 232 8.18 3.65 0.58
N HIS A 233 7.97 2.56 -0.14
CA HIS A 233 8.30 2.39 -1.55
C HIS A 233 9.79 2.59 -1.84
N HIS A 234 10.64 1.91 -1.04
CA HIS A 234 12.10 2.05 -1.13
C HIS A 234 12.62 1.65 -2.51
N ASP A 235 13.51 2.46 -3.09
CA ASP A 235 14.19 2.12 -4.34
C ASP A 235 14.77 0.70 -4.26
N PRO A 236 14.58 -0.15 -5.28
CA PRO A 236 15.04 -1.54 -5.26
C PRO A 236 16.54 -1.69 -5.07
N GLN A 237 17.34 -0.69 -5.42
CA GLN A 237 18.80 -0.68 -5.24
C GLN A 237 19.25 -0.01 -3.94
N SER A 238 18.35 0.64 -3.19
CA SER A 238 18.63 1.23 -1.87
C SER A 238 18.60 0.15 -0.79
N PHE A 239 19.69 -0.62 -0.68
CA PHE A 239 19.85 -1.67 0.32
C PHE A 239 19.96 -1.12 1.75
N ASP A 240 19.99 -2.01 2.74
CA ASP A 240 19.95 -1.69 4.18
C ASP A 240 20.97 -0.62 4.58
N ARG A 241 22.19 -0.67 4.02
CA ARG A 241 23.21 0.35 4.32
C ARG A 241 22.82 1.74 3.87
N VAL A 242 22.21 1.85 2.68
CA VAL A 242 21.77 3.14 2.12
C VAL A 242 20.61 3.68 2.92
N LEU A 243 19.58 2.86 3.16
CA LEU A 243 18.40 3.26 3.93
C LEU A 243 18.77 3.64 5.38
N ALA A 244 19.68 2.87 6.01
CA ALA A 244 20.18 3.21 7.34
C ALA A 244 20.92 4.55 7.36
N GLN A 245 21.72 4.87 6.35
CA GLN A 245 22.37 6.17 6.20
C GLN A 245 21.34 7.29 6.02
N ARG A 246 20.36 7.14 5.13
CA ARG A 246 19.27 8.09 4.94
C ARG A 246 18.50 8.33 6.23
N GLU A 247 18.23 7.27 6.99
CA GLU A 247 17.50 7.34 8.26
C GLU A 247 18.26 8.19 9.30
N THR A 248 19.61 8.15 9.34
CA THR A 248 20.39 9.00 10.24
C THR A 248 20.33 10.50 9.92
N LEU A 249 19.92 10.84 8.70
CA LEU A 249 19.75 12.22 8.26
C LEU A 249 18.37 12.80 8.58
N LEU A 250 17.41 11.94 8.99
CA LEU A 250 16.09 12.38 9.39
C LEU A 250 16.17 13.16 10.71
N THR A 251 15.79 14.43 10.68
CA THR A 251 15.76 15.31 11.86
C THR A 251 14.45 15.20 12.65
N HIS A 252 13.39 14.75 12.00
CA HIS A 252 12.06 14.58 12.59
C HIS A 252 11.94 13.26 13.33
N LYS A 253 11.72 13.28 14.65
CA LYS A 253 11.55 12.07 15.49
C LYS A 253 10.32 11.23 15.15
N LYS A 254 9.39 11.75 14.37
CA LYS A 254 8.12 11.10 13.97
C LYS A 254 8.16 10.58 12.53
N VAL A 255 9.34 10.62 11.91
CA VAL A 255 9.58 10.15 10.54
C VAL A 255 10.53 8.96 10.59
N GLU A 256 10.19 7.89 9.92
CA GLU A 256 11.02 6.69 9.82
C GLU A 256 10.82 5.98 8.49
N TYR A 257 11.81 5.21 8.03
CA TYR A 257 11.68 4.31 6.90
C TYR A 257 11.00 3.00 7.34
N ALA A 258 10.03 2.54 6.56
CA ALA A 258 9.30 1.30 6.80
C ALA A 258 10.23 0.08 6.83
N ARG A 259 9.90 -0.91 7.68
CA ARG A 259 10.60 -2.20 7.75
C ARG A 259 9.59 -3.34 7.66
N THR A 260 9.90 -4.34 6.87
CA THR A 260 9.07 -5.57 6.84
C THR A 260 8.93 -6.16 8.24
N GLY A 261 7.71 -6.52 8.62
CA GLY A 261 7.35 -7.00 9.96
C GLY A 261 7.06 -5.89 10.98
N GLN A 262 7.31 -4.62 10.66
CA GLN A 262 6.99 -3.51 11.56
C GLN A 262 5.48 -3.41 11.77
N ARG A 263 5.06 -3.36 13.05
CA ARG A 263 3.66 -3.13 13.44
C ARG A 263 3.52 -1.81 14.17
N ILE A 264 2.57 -1.00 13.71
CA ILE A 264 2.21 0.30 14.28
C ILE A 264 0.78 0.21 14.79
N VAL A 265 0.57 0.47 16.08
CA VAL A 265 -0.75 0.57 16.71
C VAL A 265 -1.08 2.06 16.89
N LEU A 266 -2.33 2.44 16.57
CA LEU A 266 -2.85 3.81 16.59
C LEU A 266 -3.72 4.06 17.82
#